data_4d1efee19a800e85fab491f343c1c0c3
#
_entry.id   4d1efee19a800e85fab491f343c1c0c3
#
_cell.length_a   1.000
_cell.length_b   1.000
_cell.length_c   1.000
_cell.angle_alpha   90.00
_cell.angle_beta   90.00
_cell.angle_gamma   90.00
#
_symmetry.space_group_name_H-M   'P 1'
#
loop_
_entity.id
_entity.type
_entity.pdbx_description
1 polymer ?
#
loop_
_entity_poly.entity_id
_entity_poly.type
_entity_poly.pdbx_seq_one_letter_code
_entity_poly.pdbx_strand_id
1 'polypeptide(L)'
;MDLQSLTLLVEILDAGNLSEAARRLKMTRANVSYHLNQLERSVGAQLVRRTTRRAEPTEIGLRLYQHGLAIQSELAAARESVTTLGQSLLGRVRLSVPSGYGQIVMSEWLLDFKRQYPGIVLDVLFENRIEDLLRDEVDIAIRVIPEPPQNLVARDLGPVRYVACASRDYAARHGLPMQLDELQSAPVVTAAVIGRQLRVAAYQGEERREVVLEPTLISENFLFLRQAILAGLGIGLVPDYLMNDDVRRGDVLTTLDDWRLSIFGTQMYMLYMPNRQHTRATRTFIDFILARVRGAAPVASEA
;
A
#
# COMPACT_ATOMS: atom_id res chain seq x y z
N MET A 1 -30.84 5.48 -18.90
CA MET A 1 -29.63 4.72 -18.51
C MET A 1 -30.06 3.68 -17.47
N ASP A 2 -29.75 2.43 -17.69
CA ASP A 2 -30.05 1.31 -16.79
C ASP A 2 -28.77 0.54 -16.42
N LEU A 3 -28.89 -0.39 -15.48
CA LEU A 3 -27.78 -1.17 -14.97
C LEU A 3 -27.13 -2.07 -16.03
N GLN A 4 -27.92 -2.61 -16.95
CA GLN A 4 -27.41 -3.51 -18.00
C GLN A 4 -26.52 -2.72 -18.97
N SER A 5 -26.93 -1.50 -19.30
CA SER A 5 -26.15 -0.59 -20.15
C SER A 5 -24.82 -0.19 -19.52
N LEU A 6 -24.80 0.06 -18.20
CA LEU A 6 -23.56 0.35 -17.46
C LEU A 6 -22.65 -0.88 -17.41
N THR A 7 -23.20 -2.06 -17.16
CA THR A 7 -22.45 -3.32 -17.18
C THR A 7 -21.81 -3.57 -18.55
N LEU A 8 -22.55 -3.30 -19.61
CA LEU A 8 -22.04 -3.41 -20.97
C LEU A 8 -20.87 -2.46 -21.24
N LEU A 9 -20.94 -1.21 -20.78
CA LEU A 9 -19.83 -0.24 -20.89
C LEU A 9 -18.59 -0.73 -20.18
N VAL A 10 -18.74 -1.25 -18.96
CA VAL A 10 -17.62 -1.82 -18.18
C VAL A 10 -16.97 -2.96 -18.96
N GLU A 11 -17.73 -3.93 -19.43
CA GLU A 11 -17.22 -5.07 -20.19
C GLU A 11 -16.53 -4.66 -21.51
N ILE A 12 -17.01 -3.61 -22.19
CA ILE A 12 -16.37 -3.11 -23.41
C ILE A 12 -14.99 -2.52 -23.12
N LEU A 13 -14.87 -1.75 -22.04
CA LEU A 13 -13.62 -1.09 -21.67
C LEU A 13 -12.61 -2.09 -21.08
N ASP A 14 -13.05 -3.05 -20.27
CA ASP A 14 -12.21 -4.12 -19.74
C ASP A 14 -11.72 -5.08 -20.84
N ALA A 15 -12.54 -5.34 -21.84
CA ALA A 15 -12.15 -6.15 -22.99
C ALA A 15 -11.21 -5.44 -23.97
N GLY A 16 -11.14 -4.10 -23.90
CA GLY A 16 -10.34 -3.25 -24.78
C GLY A 16 -10.81 -3.20 -26.25
N ASN A 17 -11.82 -3.99 -26.63
CA ASN A 17 -12.46 -3.94 -27.95
C ASN A 17 -13.85 -4.61 -27.95
N LEU A 18 -14.72 -4.19 -28.92
CA LEU A 18 -16.10 -4.65 -28.99
C LEU A 18 -16.24 -6.15 -29.33
N SER A 19 -15.29 -6.74 -30.05
CA SER A 19 -15.36 -8.14 -30.45
C SER A 19 -15.11 -9.07 -29.27
N GLU A 20 -14.13 -8.73 -28.44
CA GLU A 20 -13.83 -9.45 -27.23
C GLU A 20 -14.93 -9.28 -26.17
N ALA A 21 -15.46 -8.07 -26.01
CA ALA A 21 -16.63 -7.81 -25.16
C ALA A 21 -17.84 -8.65 -25.60
N ALA A 22 -18.10 -8.72 -26.90
CA ALA A 22 -19.18 -9.54 -27.45
C ALA A 22 -19.01 -11.03 -27.09
N ARG A 23 -17.80 -11.55 -27.18
CA ARG A 23 -17.48 -12.93 -26.81
C ARG A 23 -17.74 -13.18 -25.32
N ARG A 24 -17.28 -12.30 -24.44
CA ARG A 24 -17.49 -12.40 -22.97
C ARG A 24 -18.96 -12.32 -22.60
N LEU A 25 -19.69 -11.40 -23.21
CA LEU A 25 -21.13 -11.22 -22.98
C LEU A 25 -22.01 -12.24 -23.68
N LYS A 26 -21.45 -13.16 -24.48
CA LYS A 26 -22.20 -14.12 -25.32
C LYS A 26 -23.19 -13.43 -26.25
N MET A 27 -22.80 -12.27 -26.79
CA MET A 27 -23.58 -11.45 -27.70
C MET A 27 -22.89 -11.35 -29.06
N THR A 28 -23.65 -10.87 -30.10
CA THR A 28 -23.01 -10.49 -31.35
C THR A 28 -22.35 -9.10 -31.22
N ARG A 29 -21.30 -8.85 -32.01
CA ARG A 29 -20.64 -7.55 -32.05
C ARG A 29 -21.63 -6.44 -32.44
N ALA A 30 -22.60 -6.74 -33.33
CA ALA A 30 -23.64 -5.82 -33.74
C ALA A 30 -24.51 -5.43 -32.53
N ASN A 31 -24.92 -6.38 -31.72
CA ASN A 31 -25.70 -6.13 -30.50
C ASN A 31 -24.94 -5.27 -29.49
N VAL A 32 -23.68 -5.59 -29.23
CA VAL A 32 -22.83 -4.77 -28.32
C VAL A 32 -22.73 -3.34 -28.84
N SER A 33 -22.49 -3.15 -30.14
CA SER A 33 -22.43 -1.83 -30.75
C SER A 33 -23.78 -1.08 -30.68
N TYR A 34 -24.89 -1.78 -30.88
CA TYR A 34 -26.23 -1.21 -30.77
C TYR A 34 -26.52 -0.70 -29.34
N HIS A 35 -26.28 -1.51 -28.33
CA HIS A 35 -26.51 -1.15 -26.94
C HIS A 35 -25.58 -0.03 -26.47
N LEU A 36 -24.30 -0.03 -26.88
CA LEU A 36 -23.40 1.09 -26.61
C LEU A 36 -23.95 2.39 -27.23
N ASN A 37 -24.41 2.37 -28.48
CA ASN A 37 -25.00 3.56 -29.12
C ASN A 37 -26.28 4.03 -28.41
N GLN A 38 -27.10 3.11 -27.90
CA GLN A 38 -28.25 3.45 -27.06
C GLN A 38 -27.86 4.13 -25.76
N LEU A 39 -26.84 3.63 -25.08
CA LEU A 39 -26.32 4.24 -23.88
C LEU A 39 -25.78 5.64 -24.17
N GLU A 40 -24.95 5.81 -25.21
CA GLU A 40 -24.40 7.10 -25.61
C GLU A 40 -25.50 8.12 -25.95
N ARG A 41 -26.58 7.70 -26.63
CA ARG A 41 -27.75 8.54 -26.87
C ARG A 41 -28.47 8.93 -25.59
N SER A 42 -28.64 8.01 -24.64
CA SER A 42 -29.32 8.29 -23.37
C SER A 42 -28.53 9.24 -22.47
N VAL A 43 -27.21 9.24 -22.61
CA VAL A 43 -26.29 10.13 -21.86
C VAL A 43 -26.09 11.46 -22.61
N GLY A 44 -26.35 11.49 -23.91
CA GLY A 44 -26.12 12.66 -24.77
C GLY A 44 -24.63 12.91 -25.08
N ALA A 45 -23.77 11.91 -24.88
CA ALA A 45 -22.35 12.05 -25.12
C ALA A 45 -21.73 10.73 -25.59
N GLN A 46 -20.67 10.84 -26.38
CA GLN A 46 -19.85 9.67 -26.75
C GLN A 46 -19.03 9.20 -25.53
N LEU A 47 -19.12 7.90 -25.22
CA LEU A 47 -18.45 7.29 -24.07
C LEU A 47 -17.19 6.54 -24.47
N VAL A 48 -17.15 5.99 -25.68
CA VAL A 48 -16.05 5.18 -26.19
C VAL A 48 -15.54 5.73 -27.52
N ARG A 49 -14.26 6.06 -27.60
CA ARG A 49 -13.57 6.34 -28.86
C ARG A 49 -13.27 5.03 -29.56
N ARG A 50 -13.83 4.87 -30.76
CA ARG A 50 -13.70 3.66 -31.55
C ARG A 50 -12.54 3.81 -32.53
N THR A 51 -11.50 3.04 -32.35
CA THR A 51 -10.54 2.75 -33.43
C THR A 51 -10.83 1.36 -33.99
N THR A 52 -10.31 1.04 -35.15
CA THR A 52 -10.51 -0.30 -35.76
C THR A 52 -9.96 -1.45 -34.91
N ARG A 53 -9.11 -1.16 -33.94
CA ARG A 53 -8.45 -2.16 -33.09
C ARG A 53 -8.67 -2.00 -31.59
N ARG A 54 -9.09 -0.81 -31.09
CA ARG A 54 -9.23 -0.54 -29.64
C ARG A 54 -10.51 0.26 -29.34
N ALA A 55 -11.03 0.03 -28.15
CA ALA A 55 -12.10 0.80 -27.51
C ALA A 55 -11.47 1.57 -26.34
N GLU A 56 -11.32 2.88 -26.48
CA GLU A 56 -10.74 3.75 -25.46
C GLU A 56 -11.82 4.62 -24.85
N PRO A 57 -11.87 4.83 -23.52
CA PRO A 57 -12.87 5.68 -22.91
C PRO A 57 -12.67 7.16 -23.30
N THR A 58 -13.74 7.90 -23.43
CA THR A 58 -13.73 9.37 -23.34
C THR A 58 -13.64 9.77 -21.86
N GLU A 59 -13.45 11.05 -21.55
CA GLU A 59 -13.46 11.52 -20.15
C GLU A 59 -14.79 11.18 -19.45
N ILE A 60 -15.93 11.42 -20.13
CA ILE A 60 -17.25 11.05 -19.63
C ILE A 60 -17.39 9.53 -19.52
N GLY A 61 -16.88 8.80 -20.52
CA GLY A 61 -16.85 7.33 -20.51
C GLY A 61 -16.07 6.76 -19.34
N LEU A 62 -14.93 7.36 -18.99
CA LEU A 62 -14.11 6.94 -17.84
C LEU A 62 -14.84 7.17 -16.51
N ARG A 63 -15.50 8.32 -16.34
CA ARG A 63 -16.30 8.60 -15.14
C ARG A 63 -17.46 7.59 -15.01
N LEU A 64 -18.18 7.34 -16.10
CA LEU A 64 -19.28 6.38 -16.10
C LEU A 64 -18.81 4.94 -15.85
N TYR A 65 -17.65 4.57 -16.37
CA TYR A 65 -16.98 3.30 -16.11
C TYR A 65 -16.70 3.11 -14.63
N GLN A 66 -16.13 4.12 -13.95
CA GLN A 66 -15.87 4.07 -12.49
C GLN A 66 -17.17 3.87 -11.69
N HIS A 67 -18.25 4.58 -12.05
CA HIS A 67 -19.56 4.36 -11.43
C HIS A 67 -20.12 2.97 -11.73
N GLY A 68 -19.93 2.48 -12.95
CA GLY A 68 -20.35 1.13 -13.35
C GLY A 68 -19.68 0.03 -12.53
N LEU A 69 -18.39 0.15 -12.30
CA LEU A 69 -17.61 -0.75 -11.42
C LEU A 69 -18.12 -0.72 -9.99
N ALA A 70 -18.37 0.47 -9.42
CA ALA A 70 -18.88 0.63 -8.07
C ALA A 70 -20.27 -0.05 -7.90
N ILE A 71 -21.16 0.13 -8.87
CA ILE A 71 -22.50 -0.47 -8.87
C ILE A 71 -22.44 -1.99 -9.02
N GLN A 72 -21.59 -2.52 -9.92
CA GLN A 72 -21.38 -3.97 -10.05
C GLN A 72 -20.85 -4.58 -8.76
N SER A 73 -19.92 -3.89 -8.11
CA SER A 73 -19.37 -4.27 -6.82
C SER A 73 -20.45 -4.35 -5.73
N GLU A 74 -21.33 -3.37 -5.65
CA GLU A 74 -22.42 -3.33 -4.68
C GLU A 74 -23.48 -4.40 -4.93
N LEU A 75 -23.80 -4.65 -6.20
CA LEU A 75 -24.70 -5.76 -6.58
C LEU A 75 -24.12 -7.14 -6.25
N ALA A 76 -22.81 -7.32 -6.45
CA ALA A 76 -22.14 -8.56 -6.06
C ALA A 76 -22.20 -8.74 -4.54
N ALA A 77 -21.96 -7.67 -3.77
CA ALA A 77 -22.08 -7.67 -2.31
C ALA A 77 -23.51 -7.96 -1.82
N ALA A 78 -24.53 -7.39 -2.47
CA ALA A 78 -25.94 -7.64 -2.14
C ALA A 78 -26.33 -9.10 -2.42
N ARG A 79 -25.93 -9.66 -3.56
CA ARG A 79 -26.15 -11.07 -3.90
C ARG A 79 -25.48 -12.01 -2.91
N GLU A 80 -24.25 -11.71 -2.55
CA GLU A 80 -23.47 -12.46 -1.56
C GLU A 80 -24.11 -12.37 -0.16
N SER A 81 -24.67 -11.22 0.21
CA SER A 81 -25.39 -11.03 1.48
C SER A 81 -26.62 -11.93 1.60
N VAL A 82 -27.35 -12.11 0.51
CA VAL A 82 -28.57 -12.99 0.47
C VAL A 82 -28.18 -14.46 0.55
N THR A 83 -27.08 -14.87 -0.10
CA THR A 83 -26.60 -16.25 -0.11
C THR A 83 -25.96 -16.66 1.22
N THR A 84 -25.56 -15.68 2.04
CA THR A 84 -24.75 -15.90 3.26
C THR A 84 -25.54 -15.72 4.55
N LEU A 85 -26.87 -15.64 4.50
CA LEU A 85 -27.73 -15.70 5.69
C LEU A 85 -27.47 -17.02 6.43
N GLY A 86 -26.52 -17.01 7.38
CA GLY A 86 -26.16 -18.16 8.21
C GLY A 86 -24.84 -18.85 7.89
N GLN A 87 -24.06 -18.40 6.88
CA GLN A 87 -22.74 -18.97 6.58
C GLN A 87 -21.61 -18.00 7.01
N SER A 88 -20.55 -18.56 7.57
CA SER A 88 -19.31 -17.80 7.87
C SER A 88 -18.76 -17.14 6.61
N LEU A 89 -18.27 -15.90 6.74
CA LEU A 89 -17.64 -15.17 5.65
C LEU A 89 -16.43 -15.96 5.12
N LEU A 90 -16.53 -16.43 3.87
CA LEU A 90 -15.50 -17.22 3.19
C LEU A 90 -14.75 -16.35 2.17
N GLY A 91 -13.54 -16.74 1.85
CA GLY A 91 -12.77 -16.08 0.80
C GLY A 91 -11.26 -16.17 1.04
N ARG A 92 -10.49 -15.48 0.20
CA ARG A 92 -9.04 -15.36 0.32
C ARG A 92 -8.66 -13.90 0.21
N VAL A 93 -7.71 -13.46 1.01
CA VAL A 93 -7.07 -12.15 0.93
C VAL A 93 -5.56 -12.37 0.86
N ARG A 94 -4.93 -11.91 -0.22
CA ARG A 94 -3.48 -11.89 -0.39
C ARG A 94 -2.97 -10.50 -0.07
N LEU A 95 -2.18 -10.41 0.99
CA LEU A 95 -1.59 -9.17 1.51
C LEU A 95 -0.08 -9.20 1.34
N SER A 96 0.48 -8.13 0.78
CA SER A 96 1.92 -7.87 0.85
C SER A 96 2.19 -6.68 1.77
N VAL A 97 3.10 -6.86 2.72
CA VAL A 97 3.41 -5.86 3.75
C VAL A 97 4.91 -5.82 4.02
N PRO A 98 5.49 -4.62 4.31
CA PRO A 98 6.91 -4.53 4.65
C PRO A 98 7.25 -5.44 5.82
N SER A 99 8.33 -6.23 5.70
CA SER A 99 8.66 -7.29 6.64
C SER A 99 8.72 -6.81 8.09
N GLY A 100 9.37 -5.69 8.36
CA GLY A 100 9.46 -5.13 9.72
C GLY A 100 8.11 -4.65 10.26
N TYR A 101 7.36 -3.87 9.47
CA TYR A 101 6.06 -3.37 9.89
C TYR A 101 5.04 -4.50 10.08
N GLY A 102 5.02 -5.43 9.14
CA GLY A 102 4.12 -6.58 9.20
C GLY A 102 4.35 -7.44 10.43
N GLN A 103 5.62 -7.72 10.77
CA GLN A 103 5.96 -8.58 11.90
C GLN A 103 5.83 -7.88 13.27
N ILE A 104 6.17 -6.59 13.36
CA ILE A 104 6.22 -5.88 14.64
C ILE A 104 4.90 -5.20 14.95
N VAL A 105 4.29 -4.54 13.95
CA VAL A 105 3.08 -3.73 14.18
C VAL A 105 1.81 -4.49 13.79
N MET A 106 1.79 -5.11 12.61
CA MET A 106 0.55 -5.68 12.09
C MET A 106 0.28 -7.12 12.55
N SER A 107 1.25 -7.85 13.08
CA SER A 107 1.06 -9.27 13.44
C SER A 107 -0.15 -9.50 14.32
N GLU A 108 -0.33 -8.71 15.37
CA GLU A 108 -1.51 -8.84 16.25
C GLU A 108 -2.81 -8.51 15.52
N TRP A 109 -2.81 -7.48 14.66
CA TRP A 109 -4.00 -7.13 13.87
C TRP A 109 -4.40 -8.25 12.91
N LEU A 110 -3.39 -8.88 12.27
CA LEU A 110 -3.62 -10.00 11.35
C LEU A 110 -4.16 -11.24 12.08
N LEU A 111 -3.64 -11.52 13.27
CA LEU A 111 -4.12 -12.61 14.12
C LEU A 111 -5.55 -12.33 14.61
N ASP A 112 -5.85 -11.11 15.03
CA ASP A 112 -7.20 -10.71 15.44
C ASP A 112 -8.19 -10.80 14.29
N PHE A 113 -7.80 -10.32 13.10
CA PHE A 113 -8.60 -10.49 11.88
C PHE A 113 -8.92 -11.95 11.65
N LYS A 114 -7.92 -12.83 11.72
CA LYS A 114 -8.10 -14.26 11.50
C LYS A 114 -8.99 -14.92 12.56
N ARG A 115 -8.91 -14.46 13.83
CA ARG A 115 -9.83 -14.92 14.90
C ARG A 115 -11.27 -14.50 14.62
N GLN A 116 -11.46 -13.24 14.19
CA GLN A 116 -12.79 -12.68 13.92
C GLN A 116 -13.42 -13.28 12.65
N TYR A 117 -12.61 -13.60 11.64
CA TYR A 117 -13.04 -14.10 10.34
C TYR A 117 -12.36 -15.45 9.99
N PRO A 118 -12.67 -16.52 10.72
CA PRO A 118 -11.98 -17.81 10.57
C PRO A 118 -12.14 -18.44 9.18
N GLY A 119 -13.22 -18.12 8.47
CA GLY A 119 -13.50 -18.62 7.11
C GLY A 119 -12.69 -17.93 6.00
N ILE A 120 -12.02 -16.81 6.29
CA ILE A 120 -11.16 -16.14 5.32
C ILE A 120 -9.75 -16.74 5.36
N VAL A 121 -9.25 -17.18 4.21
CA VAL A 121 -7.83 -17.52 4.05
C VAL A 121 -7.04 -16.24 3.92
N LEU A 122 -6.16 -15.96 4.88
CA LEU A 122 -5.25 -14.84 4.86
C LEU A 122 -3.87 -15.32 4.39
N ASP A 123 -3.44 -14.85 3.22
CA ASP A 123 -2.15 -15.16 2.60
C ASP A 123 -1.26 -13.93 2.72
N VAL A 124 -0.24 -13.97 3.58
CA VAL A 124 0.57 -12.80 3.94
C VAL A 124 2.00 -12.97 3.43
N LEU A 125 2.41 -12.03 2.61
CA LEU A 125 3.75 -11.91 2.07
C LEU A 125 4.49 -10.77 2.79
N PHE A 126 5.59 -11.10 3.47
CA PHE A 126 6.45 -10.10 4.11
C PHE A 126 7.56 -9.66 3.15
N GLU A 127 7.26 -8.64 2.34
CA GLU A 127 8.18 -8.15 1.31
C GLU A 127 7.97 -6.66 1.00
N ASN A 128 8.97 -6.04 0.37
CA ASN A 128 8.98 -4.60 0.13
C ASN A 128 8.69 -4.19 -1.32
N ARG A 129 8.44 -5.11 -2.23
CA ARG A 129 8.28 -4.85 -3.67
C ARG A 129 6.88 -4.35 -4.01
N ILE A 130 6.78 -3.26 -4.79
CA ILE A 130 5.50 -2.70 -5.26
C ILE A 130 4.99 -3.44 -6.52
N GLU A 131 5.87 -4.09 -7.25
CA GLU A 131 5.61 -4.70 -8.56
C GLU A 131 4.54 -5.81 -8.53
N ASP A 132 4.33 -6.42 -7.36
CA ASP A 132 3.41 -7.54 -7.20
C ASP A 132 1.94 -7.17 -7.36
N LEU A 133 1.55 -5.94 -7.03
CA LEU A 133 0.21 -5.42 -7.29
C LEU A 133 -0.10 -5.32 -8.78
N LEU A 134 0.89 -4.93 -9.58
CA LEU A 134 0.75 -4.75 -11.03
C LEU A 134 0.69 -6.09 -11.76
N ARG A 135 1.19 -7.16 -11.14
CA ARG A 135 1.18 -8.53 -11.68
C ARG A 135 -0.01 -9.38 -11.24
N ASP A 136 -0.99 -8.77 -10.55
CA ASP A 136 -2.15 -9.49 -9.98
C ASP A 136 -1.79 -10.57 -8.93
N GLU A 137 -0.61 -10.48 -8.34
CA GLU A 137 -0.14 -11.50 -7.38
C GLU A 137 -0.70 -11.26 -5.97
N VAL A 138 -1.07 -10.01 -5.62
CA VAL A 138 -1.68 -9.66 -4.34
C VAL A 138 -2.94 -8.81 -4.51
N ASP A 139 -3.83 -8.86 -3.53
CA ASP A 139 -5.05 -8.04 -3.49
C ASP A 139 -4.77 -6.66 -2.91
N ILE A 140 -3.89 -6.61 -1.91
CA ILE A 140 -3.57 -5.42 -1.14
C ILE A 140 -2.06 -5.40 -0.88
N ALA A 141 -1.42 -4.23 -1.07
CA ALA A 141 -0.06 -4.01 -0.60
C ALA A 141 -0.01 -2.83 0.38
N ILE A 142 0.78 -2.97 1.43
CA ILE A 142 1.11 -1.87 2.34
C ILE A 142 2.54 -1.45 2.05
N ARG A 143 2.76 -0.14 1.85
CA ARG A 143 4.09 0.39 1.47
C ARG A 143 4.34 1.75 2.08
N VAL A 144 5.60 2.02 2.39
CA VAL A 144 6.11 3.37 2.67
C VAL A 144 6.62 3.97 1.38
N ILE A 145 5.98 5.01 0.90
CA ILE A 145 6.32 5.67 -0.36
C ILE A 145 6.14 7.19 -0.24
N PRO A 146 6.89 7.98 -1.02
CA PRO A 146 6.73 9.45 -1.02
C PRO A 146 5.37 9.86 -1.60
N GLU A 147 5.02 9.28 -2.75
CA GLU A 147 3.77 9.55 -3.47
C GLU A 147 3.17 8.25 -4.00
N PRO A 148 1.86 8.03 -3.79
CA PRO A 148 1.20 6.84 -4.30
C PRO A 148 1.09 6.88 -5.83
N PRO A 149 1.25 5.73 -6.53
CA PRO A 149 1.04 5.63 -7.97
C PRO A 149 -0.38 6.03 -8.37
N GLN A 150 -0.52 6.83 -9.43
CA GLN A 150 -1.82 7.36 -9.88
C GLN A 150 -2.82 6.28 -10.35
N ASN A 151 -2.32 5.13 -10.74
CA ASN A 151 -3.13 3.99 -11.20
C ASN A 151 -3.60 3.08 -10.06
N LEU A 152 -3.30 3.39 -8.81
CA LEU A 152 -3.72 2.63 -7.64
C LEU A 152 -4.61 3.47 -6.73
N VAL A 153 -5.49 2.80 -5.99
CA VAL A 153 -6.16 3.41 -4.86
C VAL A 153 -5.20 3.36 -3.67
N ALA A 154 -4.97 4.52 -3.07
CA ALA A 154 -4.15 4.65 -1.87
C ALA A 154 -5.00 5.07 -0.68
N ARG A 155 -4.87 4.34 0.43
CA ARG A 155 -5.42 4.72 1.73
C ARG A 155 -4.28 5.02 2.68
N ASP A 156 -4.31 6.20 3.24
CA ASP A 156 -3.32 6.65 4.21
C ASP A 156 -3.45 5.85 5.52
N LEU A 157 -2.33 5.27 5.95
CA LEU A 157 -2.21 4.51 7.20
C LEU A 157 -1.38 5.26 8.27
N GLY A 158 -0.95 6.48 7.99
CA GLY A 158 -0.22 7.31 8.90
C GLY A 158 1.27 7.47 8.58
N PRO A 159 1.95 8.35 9.33
CA PRO A 159 3.34 8.67 9.12
C PRO A 159 4.27 7.53 9.59
N VAL A 160 5.42 7.41 8.92
CA VAL A 160 6.55 6.58 9.35
C VAL A 160 7.72 7.49 9.69
N ARG A 161 8.21 7.37 10.89
CA ARG A 161 9.39 8.09 11.36
C ARG A 161 10.63 7.19 11.23
N TYR A 162 11.72 7.74 10.74
CA TYR A 162 13.02 7.09 10.76
C TYR A 162 13.86 7.68 11.87
N VAL A 163 14.62 6.84 12.54
CA VAL A 163 15.54 7.22 13.62
C VAL A 163 16.97 6.85 13.26
N ALA A 164 17.90 7.70 13.65
CA ALA A 164 19.31 7.36 13.75
C ALA A 164 19.56 6.85 15.16
N CYS A 165 20.07 5.64 15.31
CA CYS A 165 20.22 5.03 16.63
C CYS A 165 21.39 4.05 16.68
N ALA A 166 21.90 3.78 17.87
CA ALA A 166 22.91 2.74 18.08
C ALA A 166 22.74 2.07 19.44
N SER A 167 23.34 0.88 19.62
CA SER A 167 23.39 0.26 20.94
C SER A 167 24.12 1.15 21.94
N ARG A 168 23.76 1.05 23.23
CA ARG A 168 24.42 1.77 24.31
C ARG A 168 25.93 1.51 24.32
N ASP A 169 26.33 0.27 24.07
CA ASP A 169 27.75 -0.12 24.04
C ASP A 169 28.52 0.51 22.88
N TYR A 170 27.88 0.63 21.71
CA TYR A 170 28.46 1.35 20.56
C TYR A 170 28.62 2.84 20.90
N ALA A 171 27.57 3.47 21.41
CA ALA A 171 27.59 4.87 21.78
C ALA A 171 28.66 5.20 22.84
N ALA A 172 28.85 4.33 23.82
CA ALA A 172 29.87 4.49 24.85
C ALA A 172 31.30 4.39 24.30
N ARG A 173 31.52 3.57 23.25
CA ARG A 173 32.86 3.36 22.68
C ARG A 173 33.24 4.36 21.57
N HIS A 174 32.26 4.77 20.78
CA HIS A 174 32.50 5.51 19.54
C HIS A 174 31.84 6.90 19.54
N GLY A 175 30.97 7.20 20.51
CA GLY A 175 30.09 8.35 20.46
C GLY A 175 28.93 8.19 19.49
N LEU A 176 28.07 9.19 19.45
CA LEU A 176 26.97 9.29 18.48
C LEU A 176 27.15 10.54 17.64
N PRO A 177 26.79 10.51 16.34
CA PRO A 177 26.83 11.70 15.51
C PRO A 177 25.85 12.76 16.04
N MET A 178 26.35 13.99 16.22
CA MET A 178 25.58 15.15 16.67
C MET A 178 25.09 16.00 15.49
N GLN A 179 25.71 15.81 14.32
CA GLN A 179 25.37 16.52 13.07
C GLN A 179 25.18 15.52 11.92
N LEU A 180 24.35 15.90 10.94
CA LEU A 180 24.04 15.04 9.80
C LEU A 180 25.28 14.60 9.02
N ASP A 181 26.23 15.50 8.86
CA ASP A 181 27.44 15.24 8.05
C ASP A 181 28.35 14.19 8.72
N GLU A 182 28.28 14.04 10.04
CA GLU A 182 29.04 13.03 10.78
C GLU A 182 28.59 11.61 10.48
N LEU A 183 27.36 11.41 9.99
CA LEU A 183 26.87 10.12 9.51
C LEU A 183 27.71 9.57 8.35
N GLN A 184 28.37 10.42 7.55
CA GLN A 184 29.18 10.01 6.42
C GLN A 184 30.45 9.24 6.83
N SER A 185 30.94 9.49 8.03
CA SER A 185 32.14 8.82 8.59
C SER A 185 31.80 7.67 9.55
N ALA A 186 30.53 7.49 9.90
CA ALA A 186 30.10 6.42 10.78
C ALA A 186 29.74 5.14 9.99
N PRO A 187 29.98 3.94 10.54
CA PRO A 187 29.43 2.73 9.96
C PRO A 187 27.91 2.73 10.06
N VAL A 188 27.22 2.68 8.92
CA VAL A 188 25.75 2.77 8.83
C VAL A 188 25.15 1.39 8.55
N VAL A 189 24.11 1.05 9.32
CA VAL A 189 23.29 -0.16 9.21
C VAL A 189 21.90 0.25 8.74
N THR A 190 21.44 -0.21 7.57
CA THR A 190 20.16 0.23 7.00
C THR A 190 19.54 -0.78 6.06
N ALA A 191 18.30 -0.50 5.66
CA ALA A 191 17.61 -1.23 4.60
C ALA A 191 17.75 -0.49 3.27
N ALA A 192 17.67 -1.27 2.19
CA ALA A 192 17.52 -0.87 0.80
C ALA A 192 18.29 0.38 0.34
N VAL A 193 19.29 0.14 -0.44
CA VAL A 193 20.07 1.18 -1.13
C VAL A 193 19.96 0.98 -2.65
N ILE A 194 20.02 2.08 -3.39
CA ILE A 194 20.18 2.03 -4.85
C ILE A 194 21.68 2.00 -5.13
N GLY A 195 22.15 0.88 -5.65
CA GLY A 195 23.59 0.68 -5.84
C GLY A 195 24.31 0.46 -4.50
N ARG A 196 25.26 1.32 -4.16
CA ARG A 196 26.00 1.28 -2.87
C ARG A 196 25.75 2.48 -1.97
N GLN A 197 24.87 3.39 -2.39
CA GLN A 197 24.65 4.65 -1.70
C GLN A 197 23.23 4.76 -1.17
N LEU A 198 23.12 5.25 0.05
CA LEU A 198 21.87 5.61 0.69
C LEU A 198 21.71 7.14 0.64
N ARG A 199 20.60 7.61 0.09
CA ARG A 199 20.21 9.01 0.15
C ARG A 199 19.25 9.21 1.31
N VAL A 200 19.66 10.03 2.27
CA VAL A 200 18.82 10.38 3.44
C VAL A 200 18.39 11.83 3.28
N ALA A 201 17.09 12.04 3.14
CA ALA A 201 16.53 13.39 3.27
C ALA A 201 16.26 13.69 4.75
N ALA A 202 16.70 14.83 5.22
CA ALA A 202 16.54 15.32 6.58
C ALA A 202 15.84 16.67 6.57
N TYR A 203 14.85 16.83 7.44
CA TYR A 203 14.02 18.04 7.54
C TYR A 203 14.04 18.58 8.97
N GLN A 204 14.29 19.90 9.11
CA GLN A 204 14.22 20.62 10.37
C GLN A 204 13.47 21.93 10.14
N GLY A 205 12.22 22.02 10.57
CA GLY A 205 11.34 23.12 10.18
C GLY A 205 11.17 23.21 8.67
N GLU A 206 11.56 24.35 8.07
CA GLU A 206 11.55 24.58 6.62
C GLU A 206 12.85 24.13 5.93
N GLU A 207 13.89 23.86 6.70
CA GLU A 207 15.18 23.42 6.17
C GLU A 207 15.08 21.98 5.67
N ARG A 208 15.57 21.75 4.44
CA ARG A 208 15.75 20.41 3.87
C ARG A 208 17.21 20.22 3.50
N ARG A 209 17.80 19.17 4.03
CA ARG A 209 19.14 18.70 3.66
C ARG A 209 19.09 17.29 3.09
N GLU A 210 20.07 16.96 2.28
CA GLU A 210 20.26 15.61 1.77
C GLU A 210 21.69 15.17 2.06
N VAL A 211 21.84 13.99 2.65
CA VAL A 211 23.14 13.38 2.93
C VAL A 211 23.21 12.06 2.19
N VAL A 212 24.33 11.84 1.50
CA VAL A 212 24.62 10.58 0.80
C VAL A 212 25.60 9.77 1.65
N LEU A 213 25.20 8.56 2.00
CA LEU A 213 25.94 7.66 2.88
C LEU A 213 26.35 6.40 2.12
N GLU A 214 27.43 5.77 2.58
CA GLU A 214 27.86 4.44 2.14
C GLU A 214 27.68 3.43 3.28
N PRO A 215 26.52 2.74 3.37
CA PRO A 215 26.25 1.82 4.45
C PRO A 215 27.26 0.66 4.47
N THR A 216 27.62 0.25 5.68
CA THR A 216 28.53 -0.89 5.91
C THR A 216 27.78 -2.20 6.05
N LEU A 217 26.46 -2.15 6.38
CA LEU A 217 25.57 -3.30 6.43
C LEU A 217 24.21 -2.95 5.85
N ILE A 218 23.77 -3.74 4.89
CA ILE A 218 22.52 -3.55 4.16
C ILE A 218 21.71 -4.84 4.21
N SER A 219 20.43 -4.76 4.58
CA SER A 219 19.53 -5.91 4.53
C SER A 219 18.07 -5.46 4.35
N GLU A 220 17.29 -6.22 3.58
CA GLU A 220 15.83 -6.04 3.53
C GLU A 220 15.13 -6.63 4.76
N ASN A 221 15.82 -7.44 5.56
CA ASN A 221 15.29 -8.03 6.78
C ASN A 221 15.50 -7.10 7.98
N PHE A 222 14.43 -6.40 8.39
CA PHE A 222 14.49 -5.43 9.48
C PHE A 222 14.80 -6.06 10.84
N LEU A 223 14.41 -7.32 11.10
CA LEU A 223 14.77 -8.01 12.35
C LEU A 223 16.27 -8.30 12.42
N PHE A 224 16.88 -8.64 11.29
CA PHE A 224 18.34 -8.78 11.20
C PHE A 224 19.04 -7.42 11.41
N LEU A 225 18.53 -6.33 10.83
CA LEU A 225 19.07 -4.99 11.07
C LEU A 225 19.00 -4.60 12.55
N ARG A 226 17.86 -4.89 13.22
CA ARG A 226 17.73 -4.68 14.66
C ARG A 226 18.80 -5.43 15.44
N GLN A 227 19.04 -6.71 15.12
CA GLN A 227 20.09 -7.50 15.77
C GLN A 227 21.49 -6.91 15.53
N ALA A 228 21.78 -6.45 14.31
CA ALA A 228 23.03 -5.82 13.96
C ALA A 228 23.28 -4.52 14.75
N ILE A 229 22.23 -3.69 14.92
CA ILE A 229 22.29 -2.46 15.73
C ILE A 229 22.56 -2.80 17.19
N LEU A 230 21.83 -3.77 17.76
CA LEU A 230 22.01 -4.23 19.15
C LEU A 230 23.40 -4.84 19.38
N ALA A 231 23.95 -5.52 18.38
CA ALA A 231 25.32 -6.05 18.41
C ALA A 231 26.41 -4.98 18.28
N GLY A 232 26.03 -3.70 18.11
CA GLY A 232 26.97 -2.57 18.04
C GLY A 232 27.76 -2.50 16.73
N LEU A 233 27.16 -2.93 15.60
CA LEU A 233 27.84 -2.91 14.30
C LEU A 233 27.80 -1.53 13.61
N GLY A 234 27.13 -0.55 14.18
CA GLY A 234 27.08 0.83 13.65
C GLY A 234 25.81 1.60 14.01
N ILE A 235 25.64 2.72 13.33
CA ILE A 235 24.47 3.58 13.45
C ILE A 235 23.35 3.00 12.58
N GLY A 236 22.24 2.61 13.19
CA GLY A 236 21.03 2.19 12.49
C GLY A 236 20.27 3.40 11.93
N LEU A 237 19.93 3.36 10.66
CA LEU A 237 18.95 4.25 10.04
C LEU A 237 17.73 3.41 9.68
N VAL A 238 16.74 3.38 10.56
CA VAL A 238 15.61 2.44 10.50
C VAL A 238 14.31 3.11 10.95
N PRO A 239 13.13 2.56 10.60
CA PRO A 239 11.88 3.04 11.16
C PRO A 239 11.84 2.91 12.69
N ASP A 240 11.25 3.89 13.36
CA ASP A 240 11.18 3.97 14.84
C ASP A 240 10.51 2.76 15.48
N TYR A 241 9.43 2.25 14.88
CA TYR A 241 8.71 1.07 15.40
C TYR A 241 9.61 -0.17 15.54
N LEU A 242 10.72 -0.23 14.82
CA LEU A 242 11.67 -1.35 14.93
C LEU A 242 12.43 -1.33 16.26
N MET A 243 12.72 -0.14 16.78
CA MET A 243 13.62 0.08 17.91
C MET A 243 12.93 0.66 19.15
N ASN A 244 11.64 0.98 19.09
CA ASN A 244 10.92 1.65 20.17
C ASN A 244 11.04 0.94 21.53
N ASP A 245 10.99 -0.39 21.54
CA ASP A 245 11.10 -1.15 22.78
C ASP A 245 12.55 -1.13 23.32
N ASP A 246 13.53 -1.19 22.44
CA ASP A 246 14.95 -1.17 22.82
C ASP A 246 15.35 0.22 23.32
N VAL A 247 14.81 1.28 22.70
CA VAL A 247 15.00 2.66 23.17
C VAL A 247 14.34 2.85 24.55
N ARG A 248 13.12 2.38 24.76
CA ARG A 248 12.43 2.48 26.06
C ARG A 248 13.18 1.73 27.18
N ARG A 249 13.82 0.60 26.88
CA ARG A 249 14.66 -0.12 27.84
C ARG A 249 16.02 0.53 28.05
N GLY A 250 16.42 1.47 27.18
CA GLY A 250 17.71 2.12 27.20
C GLY A 250 18.85 1.24 26.67
N ASP A 251 18.53 0.16 25.95
CA ASP A 251 19.51 -0.70 25.26
C ASP A 251 20.06 -0.01 24.01
N VAL A 252 19.25 0.90 23.45
CA VAL A 252 19.55 1.70 22.26
C VAL A 252 19.34 3.17 22.56
N LEU A 253 20.24 4.01 22.06
CA LEU A 253 20.17 5.46 22.15
C LEU A 253 19.91 6.04 20.77
N THR A 254 19.05 7.06 20.69
CA THR A 254 18.77 7.83 19.47
C THR A 254 19.71 9.05 19.38
N THR A 255 19.84 9.56 18.17
CA THR A 255 20.58 10.77 17.88
C THR A 255 19.96 11.50 16.69
N LEU A 256 20.33 12.76 16.49
CA LEU A 256 19.77 13.61 15.44
C LEU A 256 18.24 13.75 15.54
N ASP A 257 17.70 13.74 16.74
CA ASP A 257 16.27 13.74 17.02
C ASP A 257 15.57 15.04 16.58
N ASP A 258 16.34 16.13 16.40
CA ASP A 258 15.86 17.40 15.85
C ASP A 258 15.57 17.33 14.34
N TRP A 259 16.02 16.26 13.69
CA TRP A 259 15.83 16.03 12.27
C TRP A 259 14.77 14.96 12.01
N ARG A 260 13.81 15.27 11.16
CA ARG A 260 12.91 14.27 10.60
C ARG A 260 13.60 13.61 9.41
N LEU A 261 14.10 12.41 9.61
CA LEU A 261 14.79 11.63 8.58
C LEU A 261 13.80 10.91 7.65
N SER A 262 14.17 10.76 6.38
CA SER A 262 13.42 10.02 5.38
C SER A 262 14.37 9.27 4.45
N ILE A 263 14.10 7.98 4.23
CA ILE A 263 14.86 7.10 3.34
C ILE A 263 14.02 6.71 2.12
N PHE A 264 12.78 6.24 2.33
CA PHE A 264 11.87 5.79 1.27
C PHE A 264 10.64 6.67 1.10
N GLY A 265 10.43 7.61 1.99
CA GLY A 265 9.23 8.38 2.19
C GLY A 265 8.89 8.43 3.66
N THR A 266 7.87 9.21 3.99
CA THR A 266 7.46 9.45 5.38
C THR A 266 6.02 9.01 5.64
N GLN A 267 5.37 8.38 4.66
CA GLN A 267 3.96 8.03 4.73
C GLN A 267 3.73 6.57 4.35
N MET A 268 2.97 5.86 5.16
CA MET A 268 2.53 4.49 4.91
C MET A 268 1.19 4.51 4.18
N TYR A 269 1.09 3.75 3.11
CA TYR A 269 -0.15 3.60 2.35
C TYR A 269 -0.57 2.15 2.22
N MET A 270 -1.88 1.92 2.27
CA MET A 270 -2.50 0.71 1.78
C MET A 270 -2.88 0.95 0.32
N LEU A 271 -2.37 0.12 -0.57
CA LEU A 271 -2.51 0.21 -2.02
C LEU A 271 -3.30 -0.97 -2.56
N TYR A 272 -4.19 -0.72 -3.52
CA TYR A 272 -4.90 -1.77 -4.26
C TYR A 272 -5.40 -1.25 -5.62
N MET A 273 -5.72 -2.17 -6.53
CA MET A 273 -6.17 -1.81 -7.89
C MET A 273 -7.59 -1.22 -7.86
N PRO A 274 -7.84 -0.07 -8.52
CA PRO A 274 -9.16 0.57 -8.51
C PRO A 274 -10.24 -0.24 -9.23
N ASN A 275 -9.83 -1.04 -10.21
CA ASN A 275 -10.73 -1.75 -11.13
C ASN A 275 -10.91 -3.24 -10.80
N ARG A 276 -10.27 -3.73 -9.75
CA ARG A 276 -10.44 -5.11 -9.30
C ARG A 276 -11.73 -5.19 -8.49
N GLN A 277 -12.63 -6.09 -8.86
CA GLN A 277 -13.79 -6.41 -8.02
C GLN A 277 -13.28 -6.97 -6.70
N HIS A 278 -13.22 -6.11 -5.68
CA HIS A 278 -12.84 -6.58 -4.35
C HIS A 278 -13.90 -7.55 -3.84
N THR A 279 -13.47 -8.74 -3.50
CA THR A 279 -14.34 -9.71 -2.82
C THR A 279 -14.81 -9.12 -1.48
N ARG A 280 -15.88 -9.64 -0.93
CA ARG A 280 -16.33 -9.27 0.42
C ARG A 280 -15.22 -9.47 1.46
N ALA A 281 -14.45 -10.56 1.33
CA ALA A 281 -13.29 -10.82 2.19
C ALA A 281 -12.24 -9.69 2.13
N THR A 282 -11.90 -9.24 0.91
CA THR A 282 -10.94 -8.15 0.71
C THR A 282 -11.45 -6.83 1.28
N ARG A 283 -12.74 -6.48 1.08
CA ARG A 283 -13.33 -5.26 1.67
C ARG A 283 -13.35 -5.32 3.19
N THR A 284 -13.78 -6.45 3.75
CA THR A 284 -13.79 -6.65 5.20
C THR A 284 -12.40 -6.48 5.79
N PHE A 285 -11.36 -6.96 5.09
CA PHE A 285 -9.97 -6.77 5.52
C PHE A 285 -9.54 -5.29 5.45
N ILE A 286 -9.85 -4.58 4.36
CA ILE A 286 -9.56 -3.14 4.21
C ILE A 286 -10.20 -2.35 5.36
N ASP A 287 -11.50 -2.56 5.59
CA ASP A 287 -12.25 -1.85 6.63
C ASP A 287 -11.70 -2.15 8.04
N PHE A 288 -11.35 -3.42 8.29
CA PHE A 288 -10.74 -3.84 9.55
C PHE A 288 -9.40 -3.12 9.81
N ILE A 289 -8.50 -3.09 8.83
CA ILE A 289 -7.20 -2.41 8.99
C ILE A 289 -7.37 -0.90 9.17
N LEU A 290 -8.26 -0.25 8.37
CA LEU A 290 -8.53 1.18 8.51
C LEU A 290 -9.12 1.53 9.88
N ALA A 291 -9.97 0.66 10.43
CA ALA A 291 -10.51 0.84 11.79
C ALA A 291 -9.40 0.74 12.85
N ARG A 292 -8.44 -0.20 12.71
CA ARG A 292 -7.31 -0.34 13.64
C ARG A 292 -6.38 0.86 13.60
N VAL A 293 -6.06 1.36 12.41
CA VAL A 293 -5.22 2.57 12.27
C VAL A 293 -5.87 3.78 12.91
N ARG A 294 -7.17 4.00 12.74
CA ARG A 294 -7.90 5.10 13.37
C ARG A 294 -7.94 4.99 14.90
N GLY A 295 -8.07 3.77 15.42
CA GLY A 295 -8.04 3.51 16.87
C GLY A 295 -6.65 3.56 17.48
N ALA A 296 -5.60 3.42 16.68
CA ALA A 296 -4.19 3.51 17.10
C ALA A 296 -3.62 4.95 16.98
N ALA A 297 -4.30 5.86 16.25
CA ALA A 297 -3.87 7.25 16.16
C ALA A 297 -3.96 7.89 17.57
N PRO A 298 -2.87 8.48 18.11
CA PRO A 298 -2.95 9.24 19.33
C PRO A 298 -3.95 10.38 19.11
N VAL A 299 -4.90 10.51 20.04
CA VAL A 299 -5.74 11.71 20.11
C VAL A 299 -4.77 12.88 20.14
N ALA A 300 -4.74 13.68 19.07
CA ALA A 300 -3.93 14.89 19.03
C ALA A 300 -4.36 15.72 20.25
N SER A 301 -3.47 15.84 21.24
CA SER A 301 -3.69 16.78 22.33
C SER A 301 -3.62 18.17 21.70
N GLU A 302 -4.77 18.78 21.55
CA GLU A 302 -4.87 20.22 21.38
C GLU A 302 -4.19 20.87 22.60
N ALA A 303 -3.07 21.52 22.39
CA ALA A 303 -2.47 22.51 23.27
C ALA A 303 -1.79 23.59 22.43
#